data_115e230287bdb416b3bbd7fc897c0de3
#
_entry.id   115e230287bdb416b3bbd7fc897c0de3
#
_cell.length_a   1.000
_cell.length_b   1.000
_cell.length_c   1.000
_cell.angle_alpha   90.00
_cell.angle_beta   90.00
_cell.angle_gamma   90.00
#
_symmetry.space_group_name_H-M   'P 1'
#
loop_
_entity.id
_entity.type
_entity.pdbx_description
1 polymer ?
#
loop_
_entity_poly.entity_id
_entity_poly.type
_entity_poly.pdbx_seq_one_letter_code
_entity_poly.pdbx_strand_id
1 'polypeptide(L)'
;VFAPGVDHHVYLYELSGNFVKGWDVPKSDNDIVSKIYHFRVDGKDYLVYADQYRLYILDRKGKERVKVSTLLNLSGNTPLYLTRQNGQMKIAFSDVNGEIVLVDFRGRVERVKGEKMVGGGILNVEDINGDGQDEFVYSRKDMLCVYDVQGKLLLEKCWENAELSFPYVYRFSARDSRIGVMDGKGERLFLLDMKDVSKGFPIRGNSPFSITFGDKGNAGFYLFAGSDGTHLLKYRVLR
;
A
#
# COMPACT_ATOMS: atom_id res chain seq x y z
N VAL A 1 15.87 15.19 3.46
CA VAL A 1 14.99 14.47 4.41
C VAL A 1 13.78 15.34 4.70
N PHE A 2 12.57 14.84 4.49
CA PHE A 2 11.35 15.52 4.92
C PHE A 2 11.04 15.19 6.37
N ALA A 3 10.63 16.19 7.16
CA ALA A 3 10.25 16.05 8.54
C ALA A 3 8.95 16.80 8.82
N PRO A 4 7.82 16.11 9.06
CA PRO A 4 6.62 16.75 9.56
C PRO A 4 6.85 17.21 11.01
N GLY A 5 6.54 18.47 11.28
CA GLY A 5 6.63 19.05 12.61
C GLY A 5 5.30 18.97 13.36
N VAL A 6 5.37 19.01 14.68
CA VAL A 6 4.19 19.10 15.57
C VAL A 6 3.43 20.42 15.43
N ASP A 7 4.01 21.40 14.75
CA ASP A 7 3.45 22.71 14.43
C ASP A 7 2.71 22.70 13.05
N HIS A 8 2.47 21.53 12.52
CA HIS A 8 1.82 21.24 11.23
C HIS A 8 2.62 21.68 10.00
N HIS A 9 3.89 22.06 10.14
CA HIS A 9 4.75 22.38 9.02
C HIS A 9 5.52 21.17 8.51
N VAL A 10 5.82 21.17 7.21
CA VAL A 10 6.72 20.19 6.60
C VAL A 10 8.07 20.85 6.36
N TYR A 11 9.08 20.39 7.07
CA TYR A 11 10.46 20.85 6.94
C TYR A 11 11.23 19.96 5.96
N LEU A 12 12.18 20.56 5.25
CA LEU A 12 13.08 19.83 4.37
C LEU A 12 14.54 20.12 4.74
N TYR A 13 15.26 19.05 5.04
CA TYR A 13 16.67 19.11 5.43
C TYR A 13 17.55 18.43 4.38
N GLU A 14 18.77 18.97 4.18
CA GLU A 14 19.87 18.27 3.56
C GLU A 14 20.37 17.13 4.44
N LEU A 15 21.20 16.24 3.92
CA LEU A 15 21.83 15.18 4.72
C LEU A 15 22.82 15.74 5.77
N SER A 16 23.33 16.94 5.56
CA SER A 16 24.15 17.69 6.51
C SER A 16 23.38 18.23 7.72
N GLY A 17 22.04 18.15 7.72
CA GLY A 17 21.17 18.69 8.75
C GLY A 17 20.75 20.15 8.55
N ASN A 18 21.21 20.81 7.51
CA ASN A 18 20.81 22.17 7.18
C ASN A 18 19.46 22.23 6.49
N PHE A 19 18.71 23.32 6.66
CA PHE A 19 17.49 23.56 5.89
C PHE A 19 17.78 23.72 4.38
N VAL A 20 16.95 23.12 3.56
CA VAL A 20 17.04 23.27 2.10
C VAL A 20 16.61 24.68 1.70
N LYS A 21 17.53 25.44 1.09
CA LYS A 21 17.25 26.80 0.61
C LYS A 21 16.18 26.82 -0.47
N GLY A 22 15.18 27.68 -0.29
CA GLY A 22 14.09 27.85 -1.25
C GLY A 22 12.94 26.87 -1.09
N TRP A 23 12.93 26.10 -0.01
CA TRP A 23 11.76 25.32 0.44
C TRP A 23 10.77 26.26 1.14
N ASP A 24 9.48 26.18 0.73
CA ASP A 24 8.42 27.12 1.15
C ASP A 24 7.81 26.79 2.53
N VAL A 25 8.28 25.72 3.17
CA VAL A 25 7.81 25.22 4.49
C VAL A 25 6.28 25.16 4.55
N PRO A 26 5.63 24.29 3.75
CA PRO A 26 4.17 24.24 3.69
C PRO A 26 3.56 23.83 5.04
N LYS A 27 2.37 24.37 5.31
CA LYS A 27 1.62 24.11 6.54
C LYS A 27 0.33 23.35 6.20
N SER A 28 0.02 22.31 6.97
CA SER A 28 -1.27 21.63 6.97
C SER A 28 -2.24 22.31 7.96
N ASP A 29 -3.53 22.09 7.76
CA ASP A 29 -4.56 22.62 8.64
C ASP A 29 -4.64 21.84 9.97
N ASN A 30 -4.27 20.54 9.93
CA ASN A 30 -4.30 19.62 11.07
C ASN A 30 -3.02 18.80 11.13
N ASP A 31 -2.91 17.88 12.10
CA ASP A 31 -1.79 16.97 12.25
C ASP A 31 -1.61 16.10 11.00
N ILE A 32 -0.37 15.99 10.54
CA ILE A 32 -0.02 15.16 9.37
C ILE A 32 -0.13 13.70 9.77
N VAL A 33 -1.00 12.96 9.08
CA VAL A 33 -1.31 11.55 9.38
C VAL A 33 -0.70 10.57 8.38
N SER A 34 -0.07 11.04 7.31
CA SER A 34 0.61 10.18 6.33
C SER A 34 2.11 10.42 6.31
N LYS A 35 2.86 9.51 5.69
CA LYS A 35 4.22 9.81 5.23
C LYS A 35 4.16 10.87 4.12
N ILE A 36 5.33 11.48 3.84
CA ILE A 36 5.48 12.35 2.68
C ILE A 36 6.00 11.51 1.53
N TYR A 37 5.23 11.47 0.44
CA TYR A 37 5.52 10.69 -0.76
C TYR A 37 6.04 11.60 -1.86
N HIS A 38 6.94 11.09 -2.68
CA HIS A 38 7.36 11.71 -3.92
C HIS A 38 6.83 10.87 -5.08
N PHE A 39 5.98 11.48 -5.91
CA PHE A 39 5.46 10.86 -7.12
C PHE A 39 5.94 11.63 -8.35
N ARG A 40 6.25 10.91 -9.42
CA ARG A 40 6.58 11.50 -10.73
C ARG A 40 5.55 11.09 -11.75
N VAL A 41 4.81 12.06 -12.28
CA VAL A 41 3.72 11.85 -13.23
C VAL A 41 3.89 12.83 -14.40
N ASP A 42 3.88 12.32 -15.62
CA ASP A 42 4.04 13.09 -16.87
C ASP A 42 5.24 14.06 -16.82
N GLY A 43 6.38 13.57 -16.33
CA GLY A 43 7.62 14.34 -16.20
C GLY A 43 7.65 15.39 -15.09
N LYS A 44 6.57 15.53 -14.31
CA LYS A 44 6.47 16.46 -13.17
C LYS A 44 6.62 15.73 -11.85
N ASP A 45 7.27 16.38 -10.90
CA ASP A 45 7.41 15.87 -9.54
C ASP A 45 6.32 16.45 -8.65
N TYR A 46 5.76 15.57 -7.80
CA TYR A 46 4.74 15.90 -6.83
C TYR A 46 5.17 15.39 -5.47
N LEU A 47 5.11 16.25 -4.46
CA LEU A 47 5.23 15.86 -3.06
C LEU A 47 3.83 15.77 -2.47
N VAL A 48 3.50 14.63 -1.91
CA VAL A 48 2.14 14.34 -1.47
C VAL A 48 2.15 13.87 -0.02
N TYR A 49 1.31 14.48 0.77
CA TYR A 49 1.02 14.06 2.14
C TYR A 49 -0.42 14.41 2.51
N ALA A 50 -0.90 13.90 3.61
CA ALA A 50 -2.24 14.16 4.10
C ALA A 50 -2.24 14.50 5.59
N ASP A 51 -3.11 15.43 5.97
CA ASP A 51 -3.64 15.51 7.32
C ASP A 51 -4.95 14.70 7.44
N GLN A 52 -5.61 14.78 8.58
CA GLN A 52 -6.84 14.01 8.83
C GLN A 52 -7.95 14.29 7.80
N TYR A 53 -8.00 15.47 7.21
CA TYR A 53 -9.13 15.92 6.38
C TYR A 53 -8.75 16.34 4.97
N ARG A 54 -7.46 16.52 4.67
CA ARG A 54 -6.98 17.05 3.39
C ARG A 54 -5.79 16.29 2.84
N LEU A 55 -5.73 16.22 1.51
CA LEU A 55 -4.57 15.79 0.76
C LEU A 55 -3.87 17.00 0.17
N TYR A 56 -2.58 17.12 0.43
CA TYR A 56 -1.71 18.18 -0.06
C TYR A 56 -0.86 17.65 -1.20
N ILE A 57 -0.95 18.28 -2.36
CA ILE A 57 -0.20 17.91 -3.56
C ILE A 57 0.65 19.11 -4.00
N LEU A 58 1.93 19.05 -3.69
CA LEU A 58 2.87 20.16 -3.81
C LEU A 58 3.85 19.96 -4.95
N ASP A 59 4.51 21.04 -5.35
CA ASP A 59 5.69 21.00 -6.20
C ASP A 59 6.99 20.77 -5.39
N ARG A 60 8.14 20.71 -6.08
CA ARG A 60 9.45 20.50 -5.45
C ARG A 60 9.91 21.64 -4.55
N LYS A 61 9.23 22.78 -4.55
CA LYS A 61 9.52 23.93 -3.69
C LYS A 61 8.61 24.00 -2.47
N GLY A 62 7.64 23.06 -2.35
CA GLY A 62 6.67 23.07 -1.26
C GLY A 62 5.43 23.91 -1.53
N LYS A 63 5.25 24.44 -2.76
CA LYS A 63 4.05 25.21 -3.12
C LYS A 63 2.93 24.28 -3.57
N GLU A 64 1.70 24.60 -3.20
CA GLU A 64 0.52 23.85 -3.66
C GLU A 64 0.48 23.86 -5.20
N ARG A 65 0.55 22.65 -5.80
CA ARG A 65 0.47 22.45 -7.22
C ARG A 65 -0.91 22.06 -7.68
N VAL A 66 -1.60 21.27 -6.85
CA VAL A 66 -2.95 20.81 -7.12
C VAL A 66 -3.79 20.99 -5.86
N LYS A 67 -4.86 21.75 -5.97
CA LYS A 67 -5.80 21.97 -4.87
C LYS A 67 -6.84 20.86 -4.84
N VAL A 68 -6.93 20.14 -3.72
CA VAL A 68 -7.97 19.17 -3.43
C VAL A 68 -8.97 19.82 -2.45
N SER A 69 -10.13 20.22 -2.97
CA SER A 69 -11.12 20.98 -2.17
C SER A 69 -12.09 20.08 -1.41
N THR A 70 -12.18 18.81 -1.78
CA THR A 70 -13.04 17.83 -1.09
C THR A 70 -12.44 17.46 0.24
N LEU A 71 -13.25 17.52 1.30
CA LEU A 71 -12.84 16.97 2.59
C LEU A 71 -12.78 15.45 2.53
N LEU A 72 -11.70 14.95 3.06
CA LEU A 72 -11.39 13.52 3.18
C LEU A 72 -11.55 13.12 4.65
N ASN A 73 -11.39 11.85 4.95
CA ASN A 73 -11.43 11.36 6.32
C ASN A 73 -10.38 10.23 6.46
N LEU A 74 -9.14 10.62 6.76
CA LEU A 74 -8.01 9.71 6.84
C LEU A 74 -7.73 9.33 8.29
N SER A 75 -7.26 8.10 8.48
CA SER A 75 -6.73 7.64 9.77
C SER A 75 -5.21 7.84 9.83
N GLY A 76 -4.64 7.75 11.04
CA GLY A 76 -3.19 7.77 11.23
C GLY A 76 -2.50 6.65 10.45
N ASN A 77 -1.36 6.95 9.86
CA ASN A 77 -0.54 6.03 9.06
C ASN A 77 -1.20 5.48 7.78
N THR A 78 -2.22 6.17 7.23
CA THR A 78 -2.81 5.79 5.94
C THR A 78 -1.74 5.86 4.84
N PRO A 79 -1.44 4.74 4.16
CA PRO A 79 -0.51 4.75 3.04
C PRO A 79 -1.19 5.38 1.81
N LEU A 80 -0.39 6.15 1.06
CA LEU A 80 -0.80 6.74 -0.20
C LEU A 80 -0.11 6.01 -1.35
N TYR A 81 -0.89 5.55 -2.33
CA TYR A 81 -0.39 4.81 -3.49
C TYR A 81 -0.52 5.64 -4.75
N LEU A 82 0.48 5.56 -5.63
CA LEU A 82 0.34 6.04 -6.99
C LEU A 82 -0.20 4.88 -7.83
N THR A 83 -1.39 5.03 -8.39
CA THR A 83 -2.07 3.99 -9.15
C THR A 83 -2.38 4.43 -10.59
N ARG A 84 -2.43 3.47 -11.50
CA ARG A 84 -2.85 3.70 -12.89
C ARG A 84 -4.24 3.11 -13.10
N GLN A 85 -5.19 3.96 -13.49
CA GLN A 85 -6.55 3.55 -13.77
C GLN A 85 -7.07 4.17 -15.05
N ASN A 86 -7.53 3.34 -15.98
CA ASN A 86 -8.00 3.79 -17.30
C ASN A 86 -6.99 4.73 -18.00
N GLY A 87 -5.70 4.41 -17.90
CA GLY A 87 -4.61 5.19 -18.47
C GLY A 87 -4.25 6.48 -17.73
N GLN A 88 -4.96 6.82 -16.66
CA GLN A 88 -4.70 8.01 -15.84
C GLN A 88 -4.01 7.65 -14.53
N MET A 89 -3.06 8.47 -14.11
CA MET A 89 -2.42 8.34 -12.80
C MET A 89 -3.28 9.02 -11.74
N LYS A 90 -3.51 8.33 -10.62
CA LYS A 90 -4.26 8.81 -9.46
C LYS A 90 -3.52 8.46 -8.17
N ILE A 91 -3.85 9.15 -7.11
CA ILE A 91 -3.42 8.82 -5.75
C ILE A 91 -4.56 8.03 -5.11
N ALA A 92 -4.27 6.83 -4.61
CA ALA A 92 -5.22 5.94 -3.96
C ALA A 92 -4.90 5.77 -2.49
N PHE A 93 -5.92 5.72 -1.65
CA PHE A 93 -5.84 5.38 -0.23
C PHE A 93 -7.20 4.93 0.29
N SER A 94 -7.25 4.30 1.47
CA SER A 94 -8.52 4.01 2.14
C SER A 94 -8.84 5.08 3.18
N ASP A 95 -10.11 5.48 3.27
CA ASP A 95 -10.59 6.35 4.33
C ASP A 95 -10.93 5.56 5.61
N VAL A 96 -11.34 6.26 6.66
CA VAL A 96 -11.70 5.63 7.95
C VAL A 96 -12.90 4.69 7.85
N ASN A 97 -13.75 4.82 6.84
CA ASN A 97 -14.89 3.95 6.58
C ASN A 97 -14.52 2.72 5.76
N GLY A 98 -13.28 2.67 5.24
CA GLY A 98 -12.79 1.61 4.36
C GLY A 98 -13.11 1.83 2.89
N GLU A 99 -13.68 2.97 2.50
CA GLU A 99 -13.86 3.32 1.09
C GLU A 99 -12.50 3.67 0.48
N ILE A 100 -12.29 3.26 -0.77
CA ILE A 100 -11.10 3.65 -1.52
C ILE A 100 -11.35 5.03 -2.13
N VAL A 101 -10.47 5.94 -1.80
CA VAL A 101 -10.48 7.31 -2.34
C VAL A 101 -9.42 7.42 -3.42
N LEU A 102 -9.81 7.92 -4.57
CA LEU A 102 -8.96 8.16 -5.72
C LEU A 102 -8.91 9.66 -6.00
N VAL A 103 -7.72 10.23 -6.03
CA VAL A 103 -7.51 11.65 -6.31
C VAL A 103 -6.64 11.80 -7.56
N ASP A 104 -7.16 12.47 -8.60
CA ASP A 104 -6.37 12.74 -9.78
C ASP A 104 -5.47 14.00 -9.60
N PHE A 105 -4.50 14.17 -10.51
CA PHE A 105 -3.60 15.34 -10.51
C PHE A 105 -4.23 16.63 -11.04
N ARG A 106 -5.58 16.70 -11.06
CA ARG A 106 -6.39 17.92 -11.23
C ARG A 106 -7.21 18.24 -9.98
N GLY A 107 -7.09 17.43 -8.92
CA GLY A 107 -7.77 17.60 -7.64
C GLY A 107 -9.18 17.02 -7.59
N ARG A 108 -9.61 16.25 -8.58
CA ARG A 108 -10.91 15.56 -8.57
C ARG A 108 -10.83 14.32 -7.71
N VAL A 109 -11.87 14.09 -6.92
CA VAL A 109 -11.97 12.98 -5.98
C VAL A 109 -13.06 12.03 -6.46
N GLU A 110 -12.72 10.75 -6.55
CA GLU A 110 -13.64 9.64 -6.81
C GLU A 110 -13.59 8.69 -5.62
N ARG A 111 -14.68 7.97 -5.37
CA ARG A 111 -14.76 6.96 -4.32
C ARG A 111 -15.17 5.62 -4.91
N VAL A 112 -14.46 4.58 -4.51
CA VAL A 112 -14.77 3.20 -4.86
C VAL A 112 -15.10 2.45 -3.58
N LYS A 113 -16.27 1.81 -3.57
CA LYS A 113 -16.74 1.04 -2.43
C LYS A 113 -16.88 -0.43 -2.83
N GLY A 114 -16.04 -1.26 -2.28
CA GLY A 114 -16.21 -2.72 -2.36
C GLY A 114 -17.27 -3.19 -1.36
N GLU A 115 -18.00 -4.24 -1.72
CA GLU A 115 -19.12 -4.76 -0.92
C GLU A 115 -18.76 -5.07 0.54
N LYS A 116 -17.52 -5.52 0.79
CA LYS A 116 -17.02 -5.92 2.12
C LYS A 116 -15.99 -4.96 2.71
N MET A 117 -15.78 -3.81 2.09
CA MET A 117 -14.89 -2.79 2.61
C MET A 117 -15.57 -2.02 3.73
N VAL A 118 -14.96 -2.06 4.90
CA VAL A 118 -15.39 -1.35 6.11
C VAL A 118 -14.17 -0.82 6.85
N GLY A 119 -14.35 0.15 7.71
CA GLY A 119 -13.25 0.79 8.44
C GLY A 119 -12.35 -0.19 9.20
N GLY A 120 -11.07 0.18 9.34
CA GLY A 120 -10.05 -0.60 10.03
C GLY A 120 -9.42 -1.72 9.20
N GLY A 121 -9.64 -1.75 7.89
CA GLY A 121 -8.91 -2.62 6.97
C GLY A 121 -7.60 -2.00 6.47
N ILE A 122 -6.75 -2.84 5.94
CA ILE A 122 -5.44 -2.49 5.40
C ILE A 122 -5.50 -2.63 3.88
N LEU A 123 -5.16 -1.56 3.16
CA LEU A 123 -5.15 -1.51 1.70
C LEU A 123 -3.73 -1.67 1.17
N ASN A 124 -3.57 -2.47 0.11
CA ASN A 124 -2.46 -2.41 -0.83
C ASN A 124 -3.01 -2.24 -2.25
N VAL A 125 -2.25 -1.59 -3.14
CA VAL A 125 -2.68 -1.26 -4.50
C VAL A 125 -1.59 -1.69 -5.47
N GLU A 126 -1.88 -2.65 -6.33
CA GLU A 126 -0.91 -3.25 -7.26
C GLU A 126 -1.64 -3.94 -8.44
N ASP A 127 -1.02 -3.95 -9.61
CA ASP A 127 -1.46 -4.76 -10.76
C ASP A 127 -1.12 -6.24 -10.51
N ILE A 128 -2.08 -7.01 -10.02
CA ILE A 128 -1.88 -8.42 -9.64
C ILE A 128 -2.14 -9.34 -10.81
N ASN A 129 -3.09 -9.00 -11.67
CA ASN A 129 -3.49 -9.84 -12.79
C ASN A 129 -2.65 -9.60 -14.05
N GLY A 130 -1.84 -8.53 -14.10
CA GLY A 130 -0.94 -8.18 -15.19
C GLY A 130 -1.63 -7.54 -16.40
N ASP A 131 -2.80 -6.90 -16.20
CA ASP A 131 -3.56 -6.23 -17.27
C ASP A 131 -3.18 -4.74 -17.43
N GLY A 132 -2.32 -4.22 -16.54
CA GLY A 132 -1.83 -2.84 -16.55
C GLY A 132 -2.72 -1.87 -15.78
N GLN A 133 -3.74 -2.37 -15.07
CA GLN A 133 -4.51 -1.64 -14.09
C GLN A 133 -4.24 -2.22 -12.70
N ASP A 134 -4.24 -1.38 -11.69
CA ASP A 134 -3.96 -1.85 -10.34
C ASP A 134 -5.26 -2.33 -9.68
N GLU A 135 -5.20 -3.49 -9.02
CA GLU A 135 -6.24 -3.98 -8.14
C GLU A 135 -6.07 -3.42 -6.72
N PHE A 136 -7.16 -3.47 -5.96
CA PHE A 136 -7.22 -3.12 -4.55
C PHE A 136 -7.21 -4.39 -3.70
N VAL A 137 -6.10 -4.64 -3.01
CA VAL A 137 -5.96 -5.75 -2.07
C VAL A 137 -6.28 -5.25 -0.69
N TYR A 138 -7.36 -5.73 -0.14
CA TYR A 138 -7.88 -5.30 1.14
C TYR A 138 -7.87 -6.46 2.14
N SER A 139 -7.21 -6.28 3.28
CA SER A 139 -7.23 -7.24 4.38
C SER A 139 -7.81 -6.62 5.64
N ARG A 140 -8.58 -7.41 6.38
CA ARG A 140 -9.14 -7.00 7.65
C ARG A 140 -9.43 -8.21 8.52
N LYS A 141 -8.87 -8.23 9.73
CA LYS A 141 -9.01 -9.36 10.66
C LYS A 141 -8.65 -10.68 9.96
N ASP A 142 -9.64 -11.51 9.70
CA ASP A 142 -9.56 -12.86 9.13
C ASP A 142 -9.95 -12.93 7.64
N MET A 143 -10.14 -11.78 7.00
CA MET A 143 -10.59 -11.69 5.61
C MET A 143 -9.60 -10.97 4.71
N LEU A 144 -9.36 -11.52 3.52
CA LEU A 144 -8.65 -10.91 2.39
C LEU A 144 -9.58 -10.82 1.20
N CYS A 145 -9.70 -9.63 0.61
CA CYS A 145 -10.44 -9.39 -0.62
C CYS A 145 -9.55 -8.71 -1.66
N VAL A 146 -9.80 -9.00 -2.93
CA VAL A 146 -9.23 -8.27 -4.06
C VAL A 146 -10.37 -7.72 -4.89
N TYR A 147 -10.28 -6.43 -5.21
CA TYR A 147 -11.29 -5.73 -6.03
C TYR A 147 -10.63 -5.12 -7.25
N ASP A 148 -11.39 -5.03 -8.34
CA ASP A 148 -10.99 -4.25 -9.49
C ASP A 148 -11.17 -2.73 -9.27
N VAL A 149 -10.81 -1.95 -10.28
CA VAL A 149 -10.89 -0.47 -10.26
C VAL A 149 -12.32 0.07 -10.12
N GLN A 150 -13.35 -0.74 -10.35
CA GLN A 150 -14.76 -0.40 -10.17
C GLN A 150 -15.31 -0.85 -8.81
N GLY A 151 -14.52 -1.57 -8.01
CA GLY A 151 -14.95 -2.12 -6.72
C GLY A 151 -15.66 -3.47 -6.83
N LYS A 152 -15.58 -4.14 -7.99
CA LYS A 152 -16.08 -5.50 -8.16
C LYS A 152 -15.14 -6.48 -7.46
N LEU A 153 -15.70 -7.37 -6.67
CA LEU A 153 -14.96 -8.42 -5.97
C LEU A 153 -14.42 -9.45 -6.97
N LEU A 154 -13.09 -9.64 -6.98
CA LEU A 154 -12.38 -10.61 -7.82
C LEU A 154 -11.96 -11.85 -7.03
N LEU A 155 -11.56 -11.68 -5.78
CA LEU A 155 -11.14 -12.75 -4.88
C LEU A 155 -11.60 -12.45 -3.45
N GLU A 156 -12.08 -13.49 -2.76
CA GLU A 156 -12.33 -13.45 -1.33
C GLU A 156 -11.78 -14.71 -0.67
N LYS A 157 -11.07 -14.51 0.44
CA LYS A 157 -10.61 -15.58 1.31
C LYS A 157 -10.83 -15.20 2.77
N CYS A 158 -11.37 -16.14 3.53
CA CYS A 158 -11.58 -16.01 4.96
C CYS A 158 -10.88 -17.16 5.70
N TRP A 159 -10.27 -16.85 6.84
CA TRP A 159 -9.62 -17.83 7.70
C TRP A 159 -10.14 -17.68 9.11
N GLU A 160 -10.86 -18.66 9.56
CA GLU A 160 -11.47 -18.65 10.90
C GLU A 160 -10.44 -18.34 11.99
N ASN A 161 -10.76 -17.39 12.85
CA ASN A 161 -9.94 -16.92 13.98
C ASN A 161 -8.54 -16.39 13.62
N ALA A 162 -8.27 -16.00 12.37
CA ALA A 162 -7.01 -15.38 11.97
C ALA A 162 -6.95 -13.88 12.36
N GLU A 163 -5.72 -13.35 12.35
CA GLU A 163 -5.43 -11.91 12.43
C GLU A 163 -4.42 -11.56 11.36
N LEU A 164 -4.93 -11.13 10.21
CA LEU A 164 -4.11 -10.90 9.02
C LEU A 164 -3.31 -9.60 9.11
N SER A 165 -2.04 -9.70 8.70
CA SER A 165 -1.13 -8.57 8.53
C SER A 165 -1.42 -7.78 7.25
N PHE A 166 -0.55 -6.78 7.00
CA PHE A 166 -0.46 -6.09 5.72
C PHE A 166 -0.30 -7.11 4.56
N PRO A 167 -1.11 -7.01 3.49
CA PRO A 167 -0.98 -7.89 2.33
C PRO A 167 0.16 -7.41 1.44
N TYR A 168 1.21 -8.21 1.31
CA TYR A 168 2.35 -7.96 0.42
C TYR A 168 2.07 -8.54 -0.96
N VAL A 169 2.46 -7.84 -2.00
CA VAL A 169 2.42 -8.36 -3.37
C VAL A 169 3.82 -8.69 -3.85
N TYR A 170 4.02 -9.91 -4.30
CA TYR A 170 5.26 -10.43 -4.87
C TYR A 170 5.10 -10.63 -6.36
N ARG A 171 5.84 -9.86 -7.16
CA ARG A 171 5.80 -9.94 -8.62
C ARG A 171 6.94 -10.83 -9.13
N PHE A 172 6.61 -11.98 -9.68
CA PHE A 172 7.57 -12.92 -10.28
C PHE A 172 7.76 -12.70 -11.78
N SER A 173 6.73 -12.20 -12.46
CA SER A 173 6.78 -11.78 -13.86
C SER A 173 5.63 -10.81 -14.14
N ALA A 174 5.51 -10.33 -15.37
CA ALA A 174 4.39 -9.46 -15.77
C ALA A 174 2.99 -10.11 -15.59
N ARG A 175 2.92 -11.45 -15.53
CA ARG A 175 1.65 -12.21 -15.40
C ARG A 175 1.64 -13.16 -14.21
N ASP A 176 2.61 -13.10 -13.33
CA ASP A 176 2.70 -13.98 -12.16
C ASP A 176 3.01 -13.13 -10.93
N SER A 177 1.97 -12.67 -10.29
CA SER A 177 2.02 -12.00 -9.00
C SER A 177 1.35 -12.87 -7.94
N ARG A 178 1.79 -12.73 -6.69
CA ARG A 178 1.25 -13.45 -5.55
C ARG A 178 0.99 -12.49 -4.41
N ILE A 179 -0.04 -12.77 -3.65
CA ILE A 179 -0.37 -12.03 -2.44
C ILE A 179 0.11 -12.84 -1.24
N GLY A 180 0.97 -12.25 -0.43
CA GLY A 180 1.43 -12.84 0.81
C GLY A 180 0.78 -12.17 2.01
N VAL A 181 0.21 -12.93 2.91
CA VAL A 181 -0.30 -12.44 4.20
C VAL A 181 0.16 -13.34 5.33
N MET A 182 0.36 -12.74 6.49
CA MET A 182 0.66 -13.44 7.73
C MET A 182 -0.59 -13.42 8.62
N ASP A 183 -0.90 -14.56 9.22
CA ASP A 183 -1.79 -14.64 10.35
C ASP A 183 -0.96 -14.63 11.64
N GLY A 184 -0.93 -13.49 12.31
CA GLY A 184 -0.15 -13.30 13.53
C GLY A 184 -0.63 -14.16 14.69
N LYS A 185 -1.93 -14.45 14.77
CA LYS A 185 -2.51 -15.26 15.84
C LYS A 185 -2.21 -16.77 15.68
N GLY A 186 -2.24 -17.24 14.43
CA GLY A 186 -2.00 -18.65 14.11
C GLY A 186 -0.57 -18.97 13.71
N GLU A 187 0.35 -17.98 13.69
CA GLU A 187 1.72 -18.12 13.20
C GLU A 187 1.77 -18.79 11.82
N ARG A 188 0.88 -18.37 10.92
CA ARG A 188 0.73 -18.97 9.59
C ARG A 188 1.04 -17.94 8.50
N LEU A 189 1.81 -18.35 7.51
CA LEU A 189 2.08 -17.57 6.30
C LEU A 189 1.29 -18.15 5.15
N PHE A 190 0.55 -17.30 4.46
CA PHE A 190 -0.20 -17.65 3.27
C PHE A 190 0.41 -16.98 2.05
N LEU A 191 0.43 -17.68 0.94
CA LEU A 191 0.76 -17.16 -0.38
C LEU A 191 -0.36 -17.54 -1.34
N LEU A 192 -0.96 -16.54 -2.01
CA LEU A 192 -2.13 -16.73 -2.87
C LEU A 192 -1.82 -16.24 -4.29
N ASP A 193 -2.48 -16.83 -5.26
CA ASP A 193 -2.73 -16.21 -6.57
C ASP A 193 -4.17 -15.68 -6.64
N MET A 194 -4.59 -15.22 -7.83
CA MET A 194 -5.96 -14.73 -8.05
C MET A 194 -7.04 -15.82 -8.05
N LYS A 195 -6.68 -17.06 -7.71
CA LYS A 195 -7.62 -18.20 -7.66
C LYS A 195 -7.72 -18.77 -6.26
N ASP A 196 -6.57 -19.10 -5.66
CA ASP A 196 -6.54 -19.79 -4.37
C ASP A 196 -5.19 -19.65 -3.64
N VAL A 197 -5.13 -20.23 -2.46
CA VAL A 197 -3.88 -20.42 -1.71
C VAL A 197 -2.94 -21.32 -2.49
N SER A 198 -1.70 -20.89 -2.66
CA SER A 198 -0.66 -21.65 -3.38
C SER A 198 -0.38 -22.99 -2.70
N LYS A 199 -0.12 -24.01 -3.50
CA LYS A 199 0.17 -25.36 -3.00
C LYS A 199 1.33 -25.34 -2.00
N GLY A 200 1.18 -26.04 -0.89
CA GLY A 200 2.18 -26.10 0.18
C GLY A 200 2.03 -25.01 1.25
N PHE A 201 1.08 -24.11 1.11
CA PHE A 201 0.69 -23.12 2.12
C PHE A 201 -0.60 -23.55 2.84
N PRO A 202 -0.84 -23.08 4.10
CA PRO A 202 0.04 -22.22 4.87
C PRO A 202 1.30 -22.93 5.38
N ILE A 203 2.37 -22.15 5.57
CA ILE A 203 3.57 -22.60 6.28
C ILE A 203 3.69 -21.86 7.61
N ARG A 204 4.47 -22.38 8.55
CA ARG A 204 4.68 -21.72 9.85
C ARG A 204 5.55 -20.47 9.69
N GLY A 205 5.18 -19.39 10.40
CA GLY A 205 5.96 -18.17 10.50
C GLY A 205 5.17 -17.08 11.23
N ASN A 206 5.88 -16.19 11.91
CA ASN A 206 5.31 -15.13 12.76
C ASN A 206 5.80 -13.74 12.39
N SER A 207 6.39 -13.56 11.22
CA SER A 207 6.83 -12.25 10.72
C SER A 207 6.50 -12.08 9.24
N PRO A 208 6.49 -10.84 8.74
CA PRO A 208 6.51 -10.59 7.30
C PRO A 208 7.63 -11.39 6.64
N PHE A 209 7.42 -11.85 5.43
CA PHE A 209 8.36 -12.72 4.75
C PHE A 209 8.84 -12.12 3.42
N SER A 210 10.02 -12.53 3.00
CA SER A 210 10.59 -12.17 1.71
C SER A 210 10.68 -13.40 0.82
N ILE A 211 10.50 -13.22 -0.49
CA ILE A 211 10.59 -14.29 -1.47
C ILE A 211 11.74 -13.99 -2.44
N THR A 212 12.54 -15.00 -2.74
CA THR A 212 13.57 -14.94 -3.78
C THR A 212 13.51 -16.19 -4.65
N PHE A 213 13.96 -16.07 -5.90
CA PHE A 213 14.07 -17.23 -6.79
C PHE A 213 15.19 -18.17 -6.33
N GLY A 214 14.98 -19.47 -6.57
CA GLY A 214 16.03 -20.49 -6.42
C GLY A 214 17.09 -20.38 -7.51
N ASP A 215 18.14 -21.20 -7.39
CA ASP A 215 19.24 -21.26 -8.36
C ASP A 215 18.74 -21.60 -9.77
N LYS A 216 19.51 -21.17 -10.78
CA LYS A 216 19.24 -21.44 -12.20
C LYS A 216 18.96 -22.93 -12.43
N GLY A 217 17.75 -23.23 -12.95
CA GLY A 217 17.29 -24.57 -13.27
C GLY A 217 16.34 -25.22 -12.27
N ASN A 218 16.13 -24.65 -11.10
CA ASN A 218 15.13 -25.11 -10.13
C ASN A 218 13.80 -24.35 -10.31
N ALA A 219 12.73 -25.09 -10.55
CA ALA A 219 11.35 -24.56 -10.70
C ALA A 219 10.74 -24.08 -9.38
N GLY A 220 11.53 -23.55 -8.44
CA GLY A 220 11.08 -23.14 -7.12
C GLY A 220 11.57 -21.77 -6.71
N PHE A 221 11.06 -21.31 -5.58
CA PHE A 221 11.52 -20.10 -4.91
C PHE A 221 11.74 -20.36 -3.42
N TYR A 222 12.53 -19.49 -2.79
CA TYR A 222 12.79 -19.54 -1.36
C TYR A 222 12.00 -18.44 -0.67
N LEU A 223 11.39 -18.80 0.44
CA LEU A 223 10.72 -17.89 1.33
C LEU A 223 11.47 -17.84 2.65
N PHE A 224 11.71 -16.63 3.13
CA PHE A 224 12.38 -16.38 4.39
C PHE A 224 11.41 -15.73 5.35
N ALA A 225 11.24 -16.33 6.53
CA ALA A 225 10.33 -15.84 7.56
C ALA A 225 10.99 -15.91 8.93
N GLY A 226 10.74 -14.91 9.77
CA GLY A 226 11.11 -14.96 11.18
C GLY A 226 10.28 -16.01 11.92
N SER A 227 10.91 -16.70 12.87
CA SER A 227 10.27 -17.66 13.75
C SER A 227 10.72 -17.40 15.18
N ASP A 228 9.84 -17.52 16.15
CA ASP A 228 10.10 -17.42 17.59
C ASP A 228 11.09 -16.34 18.09
N GLY A 229 11.44 -15.38 17.23
CA GLY A 229 12.35 -14.27 17.51
C GLY A 229 13.83 -14.63 17.51
N THR A 230 14.22 -15.91 17.42
CA THR A 230 15.62 -16.37 17.48
C THR A 230 16.11 -17.02 16.20
N HIS A 231 15.23 -17.58 15.39
CA HIS A 231 15.60 -18.31 14.18
C HIS A 231 14.98 -17.71 12.93
N LEU A 232 15.77 -17.61 11.85
CA LEU A 232 15.28 -17.30 10.52
C LEU A 232 14.92 -18.63 9.81
N LEU A 233 13.62 -18.81 9.52
CA LEU A 233 13.15 -19.95 8.75
C LEU A 233 13.33 -19.71 7.26
N LYS A 234 13.83 -20.73 6.56
CA LYS A 234 13.95 -20.75 5.11
C LYS A 234 13.15 -21.93 4.56
N TYR A 235 12.18 -21.63 3.73
CA TYR A 235 11.39 -22.66 3.04
C TYR A 235 11.71 -22.67 1.56
N ARG A 236 11.74 -23.86 0.98
CA ARG A 236 11.77 -24.06 -0.48
C ARG A 236 10.35 -24.42 -0.91
N VAL A 237 9.77 -23.60 -1.77
CA VAL A 237 8.44 -23.84 -2.32
C VAL A 237 8.62 -24.25 -3.78
N LEU A 238 8.08 -25.41 -4.12
CA LEU A 238 8.06 -25.90 -5.50
C LEU A 238 6.86 -25.30 -6.23
N ARG A 239 7.07 -24.86 -7.46
CA ARG A 239 6.00 -24.39 -8.36
C ARG A 239 5.08 -25.52 -8.81
#